data_935723b38a62037d65a90c49f646ae73
#
_entry.id   935723b38a62037d65a90c49f646ae73
#
_cell.length_a   1.000
_cell.length_b   1.000
_cell.length_c   1.000
_cell.angle_alpha   90.00
_cell.angle_beta   90.00
_cell.angle_gamma   90.00
#
_symmetry.space_group_name_H-M   'P 1'
#
loop_
_entity.id
_entity.type
_entity.pdbx_description
1 polymer ?
#
loop_
_entity_poly.entity_id
_entity_poly.type
_entity_poly.pdbx_seq_one_letter_code
_entity_poly.pdbx_strand_id
1 'polypeptide(L)'
;IGLIFGETRFPIEILKKIKKRKLNYLIIDLSKSKKFKKDKKSYSVSIGQFGKIINILKDNKCKKVLFAGKVSKPNFSKLKLDLKGIYYIPRIIKASNVGDAAILKEIIYILKQQSIKTISSTSFNPELSLKKGNYSKIKPNKEDKKDINKAIATLNKLGKYNFSQGTVVRNKKVIAIEGRGGTEKMLKKCKSIKFKKNGVLVKFPKKKQDLRVDLPTVGLKTLKQCRMAGLKGIVLKNKQNVFLDKSKCLNWANKNKMFINVK
;
A
#
# COMPACT_ATOMS: atom_id res chain seq x y z
N ILE A 1 14.85 14.99 -4.86
CA ILE A 1 14.28 13.72 -4.38
C ILE A 1 13.92 12.83 -5.55
N GLY A 2 14.29 11.53 -5.51
CA GLY A 2 13.84 10.52 -6.46
C GLY A 2 12.47 9.94 -6.08
N LEU A 3 11.56 9.86 -7.04
CA LEU A 3 10.22 9.31 -6.87
C LEU A 3 10.15 8.00 -7.66
N ILE A 4 10.14 6.87 -6.98
CA ILE A 4 10.04 5.56 -7.62
C ILE A 4 8.56 5.17 -7.65
N PHE A 5 7.95 5.26 -8.84
CA PHE A 5 6.53 5.15 -9.05
C PHE A 5 6.12 3.88 -9.78
N GLY A 6 5.12 3.21 -9.26
CA GLY A 6 4.44 2.09 -9.89
C GLY A 6 3.02 2.46 -10.36
N GLU A 7 2.21 1.44 -10.51
CA GLU A 7 0.85 1.53 -11.01
C GLU A 7 -0.13 2.29 -10.09
N THR A 8 -1.13 2.32 -9.76
CA THR A 8 -2.12 2.91 -8.85
C THR A 8 -2.24 4.45 -8.94
N ARG A 9 -3.16 5.01 -8.21
CA ARG A 9 -3.38 6.47 -8.10
C ARG A 9 -2.49 7.14 -7.05
N PHE A 10 -1.92 6.37 -6.15
CA PHE A 10 -1.12 6.88 -5.04
C PHE A 10 0.07 7.74 -5.50
N PRO A 11 0.88 7.35 -6.51
CA PRO A 11 1.92 8.20 -7.09
C PRO A 11 1.43 9.58 -7.51
N ILE A 12 0.24 9.67 -8.10
CA ILE A 12 -0.33 10.94 -8.57
C ILE A 12 -0.57 11.90 -7.40
N GLU A 13 -1.06 11.40 -6.27
CA GLU A 13 -1.31 12.22 -5.08
C GLU A 13 0.00 12.72 -4.45
N ILE A 14 1.04 11.89 -4.46
CA ILE A 14 2.38 12.29 -4.02
C ILE A 14 2.93 13.39 -4.94
N LEU A 15 2.88 13.18 -6.27
CA LEU A 15 3.40 14.14 -7.25
C LEU A 15 2.69 15.49 -7.15
N LYS A 16 1.37 15.51 -7.03
CA LYS A 16 0.61 16.76 -6.81
C LYS A 16 1.13 17.54 -5.59
N LYS A 17 1.38 16.86 -4.48
CA LYS A 17 1.86 17.50 -3.26
C LYS A 17 3.28 18.03 -3.41
N ILE A 18 4.16 17.29 -4.08
CA ILE A 18 5.53 17.69 -4.37
C ILE A 18 5.56 18.92 -5.27
N LYS A 19 4.75 18.94 -6.35
CA LYS A 19 4.62 20.11 -7.23
C LYS A 19 4.05 21.32 -6.49
N LYS A 20 3.00 21.13 -5.67
CA LYS A 20 2.43 22.21 -4.85
C LYS A 20 3.47 22.82 -3.88
N ARG A 21 4.41 22.03 -3.37
CA ARG A 21 5.49 22.49 -2.49
C ARG A 21 6.72 23.00 -3.25
N LYS A 22 6.68 23.04 -4.58
CA LYS A 22 7.79 23.47 -5.45
C LYS A 22 9.11 22.74 -5.14
N LEU A 23 9.05 21.46 -4.72
CA LEU A 23 10.24 20.68 -4.38
C LEU A 23 10.92 20.15 -5.65
N ASN A 24 12.24 20.11 -5.66
CA ASN A 24 13.00 19.47 -6.73
C ASN A 24 12.81 17.95 -6.67
N TYR A 25 12.41 17.36 -7.79
CA TYR A 25 12.15 15.94 -7.93
C TYR A 25 12.59 15.40 -9.30
N LEU A 26 12.75 14.09 -9.36
CA LEU A 26 12.72 13.32 -10.59
C LEU A 26 11.85 12.08 -10.39
N ILE A 27 11.32 11.51 -11.46
CA ILE A 27 10.47 10.33 -11.44
C ILE A 27 11.21 9.17 -12.13
N ILE A 28 11.29 8.04 -11.43
CA ILE A 28 11.57 6.73 -12.01
C ILE A 28 10.23 6.03 -12.21
N ASP A 29 9.75 6.02 -13.44
CA ASP A 29 8.47 5.41 -13.80
C ASP A 29 8.63 3.93 -14.11
N LEU A 30 8.24 3.07 -13.18
CA LEU A 30 8.21 1.61 -13.31
C LEU A 30 6.82 1.10 -13.74
N SER A 31 5.88 1.98 -14.07
CA SER A 31 4.55 1.57 -14.50
C SER A 31 4.59 1.03 -15.94
N LYS A 32 3.84 -0.05 -16.19
CA LYS A 32 3.70 -0.62 -17.55
C LYS A 32 3.06 0.38 -18.51
N SER A 33 2.15 1.20 -18.02
CA SER A 33 1.41 2.20 -18.80
C SER A 33 2.17 3.51 -18.98
N LYS A 34 3.40 3.63 -18.47
CA LYS A 34 4.25 4.83 -18.58
C LYS A 34 3.47 6.12 -18.22
N LYS A 35 2.76 6.08 -17.11
CA LYS A 35 1.81 7.14 -16.67
C LYS A 35 2.41 8.52 -16.55
N PHE A 36 3.71 8.60 -16.31
CA PHE A 36 4.41 9.86 -16.07
C PHE A 36 5.23 10.34 -17.27
N LYS A 37 5.10 9.70 -18.44
CA LYS A 37 5.86 10.03 -19.66
C LYS A 37 5.78 11.51 -20.08
N LYS A 38 4.66 12.18 -19.78
CA LYS A 38 4.46 13.61 -20.11
C LYS A 38 5.20 14.57 -19.15
N ASP A 39 5.71 14.10 -18.01
CA ASP A 39 6.50 14.94 -17.11
C ASP A 39 7.96 14.96 -17.55
N LYS A 40 8.49 16.16 -17.86
CA LYS A 40 9.87 16.33 -18.35
C LYS A 40 10.96 15.77 -17.43
N LYS A 41 10.63 15.57 -16.13
CA LYS A 41 11.54 15.00 -15.12
C LYS A 41 11.30 13.49 -14.90
N SER A 42 10.64 12.82 -15.84
CA SER A 42 10.30 11.39 -15.73
C SER A 42 11.16 10.53 -16.64
N TYR A 43 11.71 9.47 -16.07
CA TYR A 43 12.49 8.44 -16.73
C TYR A 43 11.73 7.11 -16.66
N SER A 44 11.27 6.60 -17.80
CA SER A 44 10.68 5.26 -17.87
C SER A 44 11.78 4.22 -17.90
N VAL A 45 11.82 3.35 -16.90
CA VAL A 45 12.89 2.35 -16.73
C VAL A 45 12.26 0.98 -16.49
N SER A 46 12.91 -0.07 -17.02
CA SER A 46 12.53 -1.45 -16.67
C SER A 46 12.98 -1.80 -15.25
N ILE A 47 12.19 -2.60 -14.56
CA ILE A 47 12.47 -3.01 -13.17
C ILE A 47 13.79 -3.81 -13.05
N GLY A 48 14.27 -4.43 -14.11
CA GLY A 48 15.55 -5.16 -14.14
C GLY A 48 16.78 -4.28 -14.34
N GLN A 49 16.60 -3.01 -14.72
CA GLN A 49 17.69 -2.08 -15.02
C GLN A 49 18.14 -1.31 -13.77
N PHE A 50 18.64 -2.02 -12.78
CA PHE A 50 19.08 -1.43 -11.50
C PHE A 50 20.21 -0.41 -11.65
N GLY A 51 21.18 -0.68 -12.52
CA GLY A 51 22.26 0.25 -12.81
C GLY A 51 21.74 1.57 -13.36
N LYS A 52 20.84 1.49 -14.35
CA LYS A 52 20.21 2.68 -14.94
C LYS A 52 19.44 3.49 -13.90
N ILE A 53 18.67 2.83 -13.03
CA ILE A 53 17.95 3.51 -11.92
C ILE A 53 18.92 4.23 -10.99
N ILE A 54 19.98 3.54 -10.55
CA ILE A 54 20.99 4.09 -9.65
C ILE A 54 21.74 5.27 -10.30
N ASN A 55 22.14 5.13 -11.56
CA ASN A 55 22.85 6.18 -12.30
C ASN A 55 21.98 7.43 -12.44
N ILE A 56 20.72 7.28 -12.91
CA ILE A 56 19.78 8.42 -13.00
C ILE A 56 19.65 9.13 -11.66
N LEU A 57 19.53 8.38 -10.56
CA LEU A 57 19.43 8.98 -9.23
C LEU A 57 20.69 9.73 -8.81
N LYS A 58 21.89 9.19 -9.11
CA LYS A 58 23.18 9.78 -8.78
C LYS A 58 23.49 11.00 -9.64
N ASP A 59 23.30 10.93 -10.95
CA ASP A 59 23.55 12.02 -11.91
C ASP A 59 22.68 13.24 -11.57
N ASN A 60 21.46 12.99 -11.07
CA ASN A 60 20.56 14.03 -10.58
C ASN A 60 20.74 14.35 -9.09
N LYS A 61 21.83 13.95 -8.46
CA LYS A 61 22.20 14.24 -7.05
C LYS A 61 21.08 13.86 -6.05
N CYS A 62 20.33 12.80 -6.34
CA CYS A 62 19.23 12.35 -5.49
C CYS A 62 19.72 11.53 -4.30
N LYS A 63 19.91 12.15 -3.13
CA LYS A 63 20.28 11.49 -1.87
C LYS A 63 19.09 10.79 -1.17
N LYS A 64 17.86 11.05 -1.60
CA LYS A 64 16.64 10.50 -0.97
C LYS A 64 15.68 9.99 -2.03
N VAL A 65 15.04 8.85 -1.75
CA VAL A 65 13.99 8.28 -2.61
C VAL A 65 12.72 7.99 -1.84
N LEU A 66 11.60 8.06 -2.54
CA LEU A 66 10.27 7.75 -2.05
C LEU A 66 9.61 6.75 -3.00
N PHE A 67 9.03 5.70 -2.44
CA PHE A 67 8.26 4.72 -3.20
C PHE A 67 6.77 4.99 -3.10
N ALA A 68 6.07 4.93 -4.23
CA ALA A 68 4.62 5.00 -4.25
C ALA A 68 4.03 4.17 -5.40
N GLY A 69 2.91 3.51 -5.11
CA GLY A 69 2.22 2.67 -6.08
C GLY A 69 2.68 1.22 -6.06
N LYS A 70 1.89 0.38 -6.73
CA LYS A 70 2.16 -1.05 -6.83
C LYS A 70 3.02 -1.32 -8.05
N VAL A 71 4.10 -2.05 -7.88
CA VAL A 71 4.87 -2.63 -8.98
C VAL A 71 4.51 -4.11 -9.04
N SER A 72 4.09 -4.59 -10.21
CA SER A 72 3.78 -6.01 -10.40
C SER A 72 5.06 -6.83 -10.33
N LYS A 73 5.02 -7.97 -9.65
CA LYS A 73 6.14 -8.90 -9.63
C LYS A 73 6.48 -9.30 -11.07
N PRO A 74 7.71 -9.07 -11.52
CA PRO A 74 8.10 -9.39 -12.88
C PRO A 74 8.28 -10.90 -13.06
N ASN A 75 8.22 -11.35 -14.30
CA ASN A 75 8.78 -12.63 -14.68
C ASN A 75 10.29 -12.47 -14.79
N PHE A 76 11.04 -13.04 -13.85
CA PHE A 76 12.49 -12.85 -13.74
C PHE A 76 13.25 -13.37 -14.96
N SER A 77 12.77 -14.44 -15.63
CA SER A 77 13.38 -14.99 -16.83
C SER A 77 13.24 -14.11 -18.07
N LYS A 78 12.30 -13.16 -18.06
CA LYS A 78 12.03 -12.23 -19.17
C LYS A 78 12.50 -10.80 -18.89
N LEU A 79 13.28 -10.58 -17.83
CA LEU A 79 13.77 -9.26 -17.49
C LEU A 79 14.93 -8.86 -18.40
N LYS A 80 14.84 -7.66 -18.94
CA LYS A 80 16.02 -6.98 -19.53
C LYS A 80 16.87 -6.44 -18.40
N LEU A 81 18.01 -7.08 -18.14
CA LEU A 81 18.94 -6.72 -17.07
C LEU A 81 20.07 -5.85 -17.64
N ASP A 82 20.55 -4.90 -16.84
CA ASP A 82 21.87 -4.28 -17.01
C ASP A 82 22.90 -4.97 -16.09
N LEU A 83 24.18 -4.61 -16.17
CA LEU A 83 25.26 -5.23 -15.39
C LEU A 83 24.97 -5.26 -13.88
N LYS A 84 24.49 -4.15 -13.30
CA LYS A 84 24.10 -4.13 -11.90
C LYS A 84 22.82 -4.93 -11.64
N GLY A 85 21.92 -5.00 -12.61
CA GLY A 85 20.76 -5.88 -12.58
C GLY A 85 21.17 -7.34 -12.47
N ILE A 86 22.12 -7.79 -13.29
CA ILE A 86 22.69 -9.16 -13.23
C ILE A 86 23.28 -9.42 -11.84
N TYR A 87 24.05 -8.49 -11.29
CA TYR A 87 24.66 -8.63 -9.97
C TYR A 87 23.64 -8.73 -8.83
N TYR A 88 22.57 -7.94 -8.87
CA TYR A 88 21.58 -7.88 -7.77
C TYR A 88 20.42 -8.88 -7.92
N ILE A 89 20.14 -9.39 -9.13
CA ILE A 89 18.97 -10.24 -9.39
C ILE A 89 18.92 -11.51 -8.55
N PRO A 90 20.03 -12.24 -8.29
CA PRO A 90 20.00 -13.45 -7.45
C PRO A 90 19.46 -13.16 -6.04
N ARG A 91 19.89 -12.04 -5.44
CA ARG A 91 19.43 -11.59 -4.13
C ARG A 91 17.94 -11.25 -4.12
N ILE A 92 17.47 -10.61 -5.18
CA ILE A 92 16.05 -10.25 -5.34
C ILE A 92 15.19 -11.48 -5.57
N ILE A 93 15.67 -12.47 -6.34
CA ILE A 93 14.98 -13.76 -6.53
C ILE A 93 14.87 -14.48 -5.18
N LYS A 94 15.96 -14.59 -4.42
CA LYS A 94 15.96 -15.18 -3.08
C LYS A 94 14.94 -14.47 -2.17
N ALA A 95 14.94 -13.15 -2.14
CA ALA A 95 13.97 -12.36 -1.39
C ALA A 95 12.53 -12.60 -1.88
N SER A 96 12.33 -12.81 -3.20
CA SER A 96 11.00 -13.03 -3.77
C SER A 96 10.36 -14.35 -3.33
N ASN A 97 11.13 -15.34 -2.97
CA ASN A 97 10.65 -16.61 -2.43
C ASN A 97 10.07 -16.42 -1.01
N VAL A 98 10.58 -15.43 -0.27
CA VAL A 98 10.05 -15.05 1.05
C VAL A 98 8.78 -14.21 0.93
N GLY A 99 8.72 -13.28 -0.06
CA GLY A 99 7.54 -12.45 -0.35
C GLY A 99 7.87 -11.00 -0.69
N ASP A 100 6.83 -10.25 -1.06
CA ASP A 100 6.96 -8.87 -1.55
C ASP A 100 7.65 -7.92 -0.54
N ALA A 101 7.40 -8.09 0.76
CA ALA A 101 8.05 -7.29 1.79
C ALA A 101 9.58 -7.54 1.87
N ALA A 102 10.03 -8.77 1.58
CA ALA A 102 11.44 -9.09 1.55
C ALA A 102 12.12 -8.49 0.32
N ILE A 103 11.45 -8.49 -0.85
CA ILE A 103 11.94 -7.80 -2.06
C ILE A 103 12.15 -6.31 -1.77
N LEU A 104 11.17 -5.65 -1.16
CA LEU A 104 11.28 -4.22 -0.83
C LEU A 104 12.43 -3.93 0.14
N LYS A 105 12.61 -4.77 1.16
CA LYS A 105 13.77 -4.64 2.08
C LYS A 105 15.09 -4.76 1.34
N GLU A 106 15.21 -5.70 0.43
CA GLU A 106 16.42 -5.89 -0.36
C GLU A 106 16.71 -4.70 -1.26
N ILE A 107 15.69 -4.16 -1.95
CA ILE A 107 15.83 -2.94 -2.76
C ILE A 107 16.26 -1.74 -1.91
N ILE A 108 15.68 -1.57 -0.73
CA ILE A 108 16.05 -0.50 0.21
C ILE A 108 17.51 -0.67 0.66
N TYR A 109 17.94 -1.88 0.92
CA TYR A 109 19.32 -2.19 1.30
C TYR A 109 20.30 -1.85 0.17
N ILE A 110 20.01 -2.26 -1.07
CA ILE A 110 20.81 -1.91 -2.26
C ILE A 110 20.94 -0.39 -2.42
N LEU A 111 19.84 0.34 -2.30
CA LEU A 111 19.85 1.80 -2.40
C LEU A 111 20.65 2.46 -1.27
N LYS A 112 20.56 1.92 -0.05
CA LYS A 112 21.36 2.38 1.10
C LYS A 112 22.86 2.19 0.85
N GLN A 113 23.28 1.06 0.27
CA GLN A 113 24.68 0.84 -0.14
C GLN A 113 25.17 1.85 -1.17
N GLN A 114 24.25 2.44 -1.95
CA GLN A 114 24.53 3.50 -2.90
C GLN A 114 24.40 4.91 -2.31
N SER A 115 24.34 5.03 -0.96
CA SER A 115 24.14 6.29 -0.22
C SER A 115 22.81 6.99 -0.53
N ILE A 116 21.80 6.24 -0.97
CA ILE A 116 20.47 6.74 -1.27
C ILE A 116 19.49 6.31 -0.16
N LYS A 117 19.01 7.28 0.62
CA LYS A 117 18.11 7.03 1.77
C LYS A 117 16.65 6.90 1.31
N THR A 118 15.97 5.84 1.73
CA THR A 118 14.52 5.70 1.53
C THR A 118 13.76 6.46 2.61
N ILE A 119 12.80 7.27 2.19
CA ILE A 119 11.92 8.06 3.06
C ILE A 119 10.46 7.62 2.92
N SER A 120 9.67 7.85 3.97
CA SER A 120 8.25 7.48 3.98
C SER A 120 7.41 8.44 3.14
N SER A 121 6.49 7.90 2.37
CA SER A 121 5.48 8.67 1.62
C SER A 121 4.54 9.47 2.54
N THR A 122 4.23 8.94 3.72
CA THR A 122 3.39 9.62 4.71
C THR A 122 4.11 10.76 5.42
N SER A 123 5.44 10.73 5.50
CA SER A 123 6.23 11.89 5.99
C SER A 123 6.12 13.08 5.05
N PHE A 124 6.01 12.82 3.74
CA PHE A 124 5.82 13.87 2.73
C PHE A 124 4.40 14.42 2.68
N ASN A 125 3.42 13.57 2.93
CA ASN A 125 2.02 13.93 2.95
C ASN A 125 1.29 13.28 4.14
N PRO A 126 1.42 13.84 5.36
CA PRO A 126 0.78 13.31 6.56
C PRO A 126 -0.75 13.21 6.44
N GLU A 127 -1.37 14.01 5.56
CA GLU A 127 -2.82 14.01 5.30
C GLU A 127 -3.30 12.70 4.66
N LEU A 128 -2.39 11.96 4.02
CA LEU A 128 -2.68 10.64 3.47
C LEU A 128 -2.81 9.55 4.54
N SER A 129 -2.49 9.85 5.79
CA SER A 129 -2.60 8.90 6.90
C SER A 129 -3.64 9.36 7.90
N LEU A 130 -4.56 8.49 8.25
CA LEU A 130 -5.56 8.78 9.27
C LEU A 130 -4.98 8.51 10.66
N LYS A 131 -5.25 9.45 11.59
CA LYS A 131 -4.97 9.33 13.03
C LYS A 131 -6.09 8.55 13.73
N LYS A 132 -5.87 8.16 15.00
CA LYS A 132 -6.89 7.54 15.87
C LYS A 132 -8.18 8.36 15.89
N GLY A 133 -9.33 7.68 15.74
CA GLY A 133 -10.63 8.34 15.77
C GLY A 133 -11.67 7.70 14.85
N ASN A 134 -12.85 8.26 14.85
CA ASN A 134 -13.93 7.90 13.93
C ASN A 134 -14.11 9.02 12.89
N TYR A 135 -14.16 8.66 11.62
CA TYR A 135 -14.14 9.60 10.50
C TYR A 135 -15.48 9.72 9.76
N SER A 136 -16.42 8.83 10.03
CA SER A 136 -17.75 8.80 9.43
C SER A 136 -18.83 9.22 10.44
N LYS A 137 -20.02 9.61 9.95
CA LYS A 137 -21.16 9.94 10.81
C LYS A 137 -21.56 8.74 11.68
N ILE A 138 -21.52 7.52 11.12
CA ILE A 138 -21.79 6.28 11.86
C ILE A 138 -20.55 5.83 12.60
N LYS A 139 -20.72 5.43 13.86
CA LYS A 139 -19.68 4.84 14.71
C LYS A 139 -19.92 3.35 14.89
N PRO A 140 -18.87 2.54 15.16
CA PRO A 140 -19.06 1.13 15.52
C PRO A 140 -19.91 0.98 16.79
N ASN A 141 -20.93 0.14 16.75
CA ASN A 141 -21.74 -0.21 17.91
C ASN A 141 -21.05 -1.29 18.79
N LYS A 142 -21.73 -1.78 19.84
CA LYS A 142 -21.17 -2.81 20.76
C LYS A 142 -20.80 -4.09 20.03
N GLU A 143 -21.63 -4.58 19.12
CA GLU A 143 -21.36 -5.82 18.35
C GLU A 143 -20.24 -5.61 17.33
N ASP A 144 -20.23 -4.48 16.61
CA ASP A 144 -19.15 -4.11 15.70
C ASP A 144 -17.79 -4.05 16.43
N LYS A 145 -17.77 -3.54 17.70
CA LYS A 145 -16.55 -3.52 18.52
C LYS A 145 -16.06 -4.93 18.87
N LYS A 146 -16.96 -5.89 19.12
CA LYS A 146 -16.59 -7.31 19.33
C LYS A 146 -15.94 -7.90 18.07
N ASP A 147 -16.53 -7.64 16.91
CA ASP A 147 -15.97 -8.06 15.62
C ASP A 147 -14.60 -7.43 15.35
N ILE A 148 -14.45 -6.13 15.63
CA ILE A 148 -13.18 -5.40 15.53
C ILE A 148 -12.11 -6.03 16.43
N ASN A 149 -12.43 -6.29 17.69
CA ASN A 149 -11.49 -6.88 18.64
C ASN A 149 -11.06 -8.29 18.22
N LYS A 150 -12.01 -9.12 17.75
CA LYS A 150 -11.71 -10.45 17.19
C LYS A 150 -10.78 -10.35 15.98
N ALA A 151 -11.04 -9.39 15.07
CA ALA A 151 -10.24 -9.17 13.89
C ALA A 151 -8.80 -8.72 14.24
N ILE A 152 -8.65 -7.79 15.19
CA ILE A 152 -7.33 -7.33 15.68
C ILE A 152 -6.57 -8.48 16.33
N ALA A 153 -7.22 -9.26 17.20
CA ALA A 153 -6.60 -10.43 17.84
C ALA A 153 -6.12 -11.45 16.79
N THR A 154 -6.93 -11.69 15.75
CA THR A 154 -6.56 -12.57 14.63
C THR A 154 -5.33 -12.06 13.90
N LEU A 155 -5.29 -10.77 13.53
CA LEU A 155 -4.12 -10.19 12.85
C LEU A 155 -2.87 -10.19 13.71
N ASN A 156 -2.99 -9.94 15.03
CA ASN A 156 -1.87 -10.00 15.97
C ASN A 156 -1.30 -11.42 16.07
N LYS A 157 -2.16 -12.43 16.12
CA LYS A 157 -1.75 -13.86 16.12
C LYS A 157 -1.03 -14.22 14.81
N LEU A 158 -1.57 -13.82 13.68
CA LEU A 158 -0.96 -14.02 12.35
C LEU A 158 0.30 -13.18 12.13
N GLY A 159 0.47 -12.10 12.87
CA GLY A 159 1.65 -11.23 12.82
C GLY A 159 2.97 -11.96 13.13
N LYS A 160 2.95 -13.04 13.92
CA LYS A 160 4.12 -13.90 14.17
C LYS A 160 4.68 -14.46 12.86
N TYR A 161 3.81 -14.80 11.91
CA TYR A 161 4.17 -15.39 10.61
C TYR A 161 4.31 -14.33 9.50
N ASN A 162 4.12 -13.05 9.81
CA ASN A 162 4.12 -11.94 8.83
C ASN A 162 3.19 -12.20 7.63
N PHE A 163 2.06 -12.86 7.87
CA PHE A 163 1.24 -13.45 6.81
C PHE A 163 0.22 -12.48 6.20
N SER A 164 -0.58 -11.79 7.03
CA SER A 164 -1.72 -11.02 6.54
C SER A 164 -1.73 -9.59 7.07
N GLN A 165 -2.34 -8.70 6.29
CA GLN A 165 -2.61 -7.31 6.70
C GLN A 165 -4.11 -7.00 6.73
N GLY A 166 -4.97 -7.97 6.45
CA GLY A 166 -6.42 -7.77 6.42
C GLY A 166 -7.20 -9.00 6.84
N THR A 167 -8.28 -8.79 7.58
CA THR A 167 -9.23 -9.84 7.92
C THR A 167 -10.65 -9.29 7.96
N VAL A 168 -11.61 -10.12 7.57
CA VAL A 168 -13.04 -9.87 7.68
C VAL A 168 -13.60 -10.69 8.82
N VAL A 169 -14.30 -10.04 9.75
CA VAL A 169 -15.00 -10.69 10.85
C VAL A 169 -16.46 -10.29 10.82
N ARG A 170 -17.33 -11.23 11.12
CA ARG A 170 -18.78 -11.08 11.16
C ARG A 170 -19.35 -11.97 12.27
N ASN A 171 -20.16 -11.39 13.18
CA ASN A 171 -20.74 -12.11 14.32
C ASN A 171 -19.67 -12.87 15.12
N LYS A 172 -18.54 -12.25 15.43
CA LYS A 172 -17.37 -12.81 16.13
C LYS A 172 -16.67 -13.97 15.41
N LYS A 173 -17.09 -14.33 14.19
CA LYS A 173 -16.47 -15.37 13.36
C LYS A 173 -15.55 -14.74 12.31
N VAL A 174 -14.35 -15.27 12.15
CA VAL A 174 -13.42 -14.89 11.07
C VAL A 174 -13.96 -15.47 9.76
N ILE A 175 -14.35 -14.61 8.84
CA ILE A 175 -14.94 -15.00 7.55
C ILE A 175 -13.85 -15.16 6.50
N ALA A 176 -12.86 -14.26 6.49
CA ALA A 176 -11.76 -14.33 5.54
C ALA A 176 -10.52 -13.63 6.07
N ILE A 177 -9.37 -14.13 5.64
CA ILE A 177 -8.05 -13.58 5.92
C ILE A 177 -7.40 -13.24 4.58
N GLU A 178 -6.77 -12.06 4.49
CA GLU A 178 -6.09 -11.60 3.28
C GLU A 178 -4.86 -12.45 2.99
N GLY A 179 -4.86 -13.15 1.86
CA GLY A 179 -3.74 -13.93 1.36
C GLY A 179 -3.01 -13.22 0.21
N ARG A 180 -2.23 -13.99 -0.57
CA ARG A 180 -1.44 -13.49 -1.72
C ARG A 180 -2.26 -12.74 -2.77
N GLY A 181 -3.56 -13.01 -2.89
CA GLY A 181 -4.45 -12.32 -3.82
C GLY A 181 -4.87 -10.91 -3.41
N GLY A 182 -4.50 -10.46 -2.21
CA GLY A 182 -4.80 -9.15 -1.67
C GLY A 182 -6.26 -8.96 -1.24
N THR A 183 -6.57 -7.74 -0.78
CA THR A 183 -7.88 -7.37 -0.23
C THR A 183 -9.03 -7.59 -1.21
N GLU A 184 -8.82 -7.28 -2.49
CA GLU A 184 -9.87 -7.44 -3.51
C GLU A 184 -10.34 -8.89 -3.65
N LYS A 185 -9.39 -9.83 -3.77
CA LYS A 185 -9.71 -11.27 -3.87
C LYS A 185 -10.37 -11.78 -2.60
N MET A 186 -9.93 -11.33 -1.44
CA MET A 186 -10.54 -11.65 -0.15
C MET A 186 -11.98 -11.16 -0.09
N LEU A 187 -12.25 -9.90 -0.41
CA LEU A 187 -13.59 -9.31 -0.35
C LEU A 187 -14.56 -9.92 -1.37
N LYS A 188 -14.06 -10.31 -2.55
CA LYS A 188 -14.87 -11.06 -3.54
C LYS A 188 -15.40 -12.37 -2.98
N LYS A 189 -14.59 -13.09 -2.18
CA LYS A 189 -15.00 -14.34 -1.52
C LYS A 189 -16.01 -14.12 -0.38
N CYS A 190 -16.05 -12.91 0.20
CA CYS A 190 -16.98 -12.58 1.28
C CYS A 190 -18.37 -12.15 0.77
N LYS A 191 -18.58 -12.05 -0.54
CA LYS A 191 -19.91 -11.74 -1.10
C LYS A 191 -20.91 -12.79 -0.68
N SER A 192 -22.00 -12.37 -0.08
CA SER A 192 -23.14 -13.22 0.24
C SER A 192 -24.42 -12.50 -0.12
N ILE A 193 -25.26 -13.19 -0.87
CA ILE A 193 -26.57 -12.71 -1.32
C ILE A 193 -27.55 -12.56 -0.14
N LYS A 194 -27.32 -13.30 0.95
CA LYS A 194 -28.25 -13.40 2.10
C LYS A 194 -27.95 -12.48 3.29
N PHE A 195 -26.88 -11.68 3.29
CA PHE A 195 -26.52 -10.95 4.51
C PHE A 195 -27.00 -9.50 4.53
N LYS A 196 -27.85 -9.17 5.51
CA LYS A 196 -27.99 -7.80 6.01
C LYS A 196 -26.59 -7.25 6.30
N LYS A 197 -26.42 -5.92 6.16
CA LYS A 197 -25.12 -5.24 6.45
C LYS A 197 -24.60 -5.66 7.80
N ASN A 198 -23.55 -6.47 7.85
CA ASN A 198 -22.92 -6.96 9.08
C ASN A 198 -21.44 -7.28 8.89
N GLY A 199 -20.65 -7.11 9.95
CA GLY A 199 -19.23 -7.40 9.96
C GLY A 199 -18.34 -6.25 9.49
N VAL A 200 -17.05 -6.43 9.68
CA VAL A 200 -16.03 -5.40 9.51
C VAL A 200 -14.82 -5.91 8.77
N LEU A 201 -14.17 -5.04 7.99
CA LEU A 201 -12.82 -5.24 7.51
C LEU A 201 -11.85 -4.53 8.46
N VAL A 202 -10.86 -5.24 9.00
CA VAL A 202 -9.72 -4.65 9.69
C VAL A 202 -8.50 -4.76 8.79
N LYS A 203 -7.82 -3.62 8.53
CA LYS A 203 -6.55 -3.58 7.78
C LYS A 203 -5.45 -2.93 8.60
N PHE A 204 -4.51 -3.75 9.03
CA PHE A 204 -3.31 -3.34 9.76
C PHE A 204 -2.06 -3.77 8.99
N PRO A 205 -0.93 -3.05 9.09
CA PRO A 205 0.31 -3.52 8.49
C PRO A 205 0.76 -4.82 9.14
N LYS A 206 1.48 -5.63 8.38
CA LYS A 206 2.14 -6.82 8.91
C LYS A 206 3.22 -6.41 9.91
N LYS A 207 3.51 -7.27 10.90
CA LYS A 207 4.44 -6.95 11.99
C LYS A 207 5.86 -6.60 11.52
N LYS A 208 6.35 -7.29 10.47
CA LYS A 208 7.70 -7.07 9.91
C LYS A 208 7.72 -6.22 8.65
N GLN A 209 6.62 -5.50 8.34
CA GLN A 209 6.49 -4.66 7.15
C GLN A 209 7.28 -3.36 7.32
N ASP A 210 7.99 -2.92 6.29
CA ASP A 210 8.66 -1.62 6.31
C ASP A 210 7.64 -0.51 6.02
N LEU A 211 7.26 0.19 7.08
CA LEU A 211 6.24 1.25 7.03
C LEU A 211 6.65 2.47 6.21
N ARG A 212 7.91 2.58 5.78
CA ARG A 212 8.35 3.65 4.88
C ARG A 212 7.83 3.48 3.47
N VAL A 213 7.69 2.21 3.02
CA VAL A 213 7.43 1.87 1.62
C VAL A 213 6.17 1.04 1.42
N ASP A 214 5.71 0.32 2.45
CA ASP A 214 4.60 -0.62 2.32
C ASP A 214 3.59 -0.40 3.45
N LEU A 215 2.60 0.44 3.18
CA LEU A 215 1.48 0.71 4.08
C LEU A 215 0.16 0.19 3.49
N PRO A 216 -0.73 -0.37 4.32
CA PRO A 216 -2.08 -0.71 3.90
C PRO A 216 -2.77 0.49 3.26
N THR A 217 -3.03 0.40 1.95
CA THR A 217 -3.67 1.47 1.20
C THR A 217 -5.16 1.21 1.06
N VAL A 218 -5.96 2.21 1.37
CA VAL A 218 -7.42 2.22 1.27
C VAL A 218 -7.89 3.45 0.50
N GLY A 219 -8.91 3.28 -0.31
CA GLY A 219 -9.56 4.34 -1.07
C GLY A 219 -10.99 3.95 -1.42
N LEU A 220 -11.63 4.75 -2.24
CA LEU A 220 -13.03 4.57 -2.60
C LEU A 220 -13.34 3.18 -3.18
N LYS A 221 -12.41 2.60 -3.98
CA LYS A 221 -12.56 1.23 -4.50
C LYS A 221 -12.70 0.22 -3.36
N THR A 222 -11.86 0.31 -2.33
CA THR A 222 -11.91 -0.60 -1.18
C THR A 222 -13.23 -0.46 -0.41
N LEU A 223 -13.70 0.76 -0.19
CA LEU A 223 -14.99 0.99 0.47
C LEU A 223 -16.16 0.40 -0.31
N LYS A 224 -16.18 0.59 -1.65
CA LYS A 224 -17.20 -0.02 -2.53
C LYS A 224 -17.16 -1.54 -2.44
N GLN A 225 -15.98 -2.14 -2.44
CA GLN A 225 -15.81 -3.61 -2.30
C GLN A 225 -16.28 -4.10 -0.93
N CYS A 226 -15.99 -3.38 0.16
CA CYS A 226 -16.53 -3.68 1.49
C CYS A 226 -18.07 -3.66 1.51
N ARG A 227 -18.67 -2.64 0.88
CA ARG A 227 -20.11 -2.53 0.77
C ARG A 227 -20.73 -3.70 -0.02
N MET A 228 -20.12 -4.06 -1.16
CA MET A 228 -20.53 -5.23 -1.96
C MET A 228 -20.35 -6.55 -1.21
N ALA A 229 -19.40 -6.63 -0.29
CA ALA A 229 -19.24 -7.78 0.61
C ALA A 229 -20.19 -7.73 1.84
N GLY A 230 -21.14 -6.79 1.89
CA GLY A 230 -22.11 -6.68 2.98
C GLY A 230 -21.54 -6.15 4.30
N LEU A 231 -20.36 -5.52 4.28
CA LEU A 231 -19.72 -5.03 5.50
C LEU A 231 -20.25 -3.67 5.93
N LYS A 232 -20.32 -3.46 7.25
CA LYS A 232 -20.72 -2.19 7.89
C LYS A 232 -19.63 -1.15 7.92
N GLY A 233 -18.35 -1.56 7.89
CA GLY A 233 -17.28 -0.60 7.98
C GLY A 233 -15.89 -1.17 7.85
N ILE A 234 -14.92 -0.26 8.00
CA ILE A 234 -13.50 -0.55 7.92
C ILE A 234 -12.76 0.03 9.12
N VAL A 235 -11.76 -0.71 9.60
CA VAL A 235 -10.88 -0.27 10.69
C VAL A 235 -9.42 -0.27 10.21
N LEU A 236 -8.72 0.83 10.47
CA LEU A 236 -7.32 1.03 10.11
C LEU A 236 -6.47 1.25 11.35
N LYS A 237 -5.16 1.10 11.23
CA LYS A 237 -4.21 1.37 12.32
C LYS A 237 -3.75 2.83 12.29
N ASN A 238 -3.69 3.45 13.48
CA ASN A 238 -3.27 4.83 13.68
C ASN A 238 -1.95 5.15 12.98
N LYS A 239 -1.96 6.16 12.12
CA LYS A 239 -0.79 6.63 11.35
C LYS A 239 -0.06 5.56 10.52
N GLN A 240 -0.56 4.33 10.46
CA GLN A 240 0.03 3.22 9.73
C GLN A 240 -0.89 2.76 8.58
N ASN A 241 -1.38 3.72 7.83
CA ASN A 241 -2.27 3.51 6.68
C ASN A 241 -2.03 4.60 5.63
N VAL A 242 -2.40 4.32 4.40
CA VAL A 242 -2.55 5.30 3.32
C VAL A 242 -4.03 5.37 2.95
N PHE A 243 -4.63 6.54 3.11
CA PHE A 243 -6.05 6.77 2.84
C PHE A 243 -6.21 7.77 1.70
N LEU A 244 -6.58 7.26 0.53
CA LEU A 244 -6.68 8.06 -0.71
C LEU A 244 -8.03 8.73 -0.84
N ASP A 245 -8.08 9.91 -1.47
CA ASP A 245 -9.32 10.64 -1.78
C ASP A 245 -10.22 10.81 -0.53
N LYS A 246 -9.63 11.26 0.59
CA LYS A 246 -10.29 11.31 1.92
C LYS A 246 -11.71 11.87 1.86
N SER A 247 -11.89 13.08 1.32
CA SER A 247 -13.21 13.73 1.26
C SER A 247 -14.24 12.90 0.48
N LYS A 248 -13.83 12.35 -0.68
CA LYS A 248 -14.70 11.47 -1.49
C LYS A 248 -15.08 10.20 -0.75
N CYS A 249 -14.11 9.60 -0.05
CA CYS A 249 -14.32 8.39 0.75
C CYS A 249 -15.27 8.64 1.91
N LEU A 250 -15.12 9.74 2.64
CA LEU A 250 -15.97 10.09 3.78
C LEU A 250 -17.40 10.39 3.33
N ASN A 251 -17.58 11.19 2.29
CA ASN A 251 -18.89 11.48 1.73
C ASN A 251 -19.60 10.21 1.27
N TRP A 252 -18.88 9.33 0.57
CA TRP A 252 -19.44 8.07 0.11
C TRP A 252 -19.78 7.12 1.27
N ALA A 253 -18.91 7.01 2.28
CA ALA A 253 -19.15 6.19 3.47
C ALA A 253 -20.39 6.65 4.24
N ASN A 254 -20.56 7.97 4.43
CA ASN A 254 -21.72 8.56 5.09
C ASN A 254 -23.01 8.28 4.32
N LYS A 255 -23.01 8.50 2.98
CA LYS A 255 -24.17 8.19 2.12
C LYS A 255 -24.55 6.70 2.18
N ASN A 256 -23.57 5.82 2.30
CA ASN A 256 -23.79 4.37 2.33
C ASN A 256 -23.91 3.79 3.73
N LYS A 257 -24.03 4.63 4.77
CA LYS A 257 -24.13 4.20 6.18
C LYS A 257 -23.01 3.21 6.56
N MET A 258 -21.75 3.53 6.23
CA MET A 258 -20.57 2.77 6.60
C MET A 258 -19.71 3.56 7.58
N PHE A 259 -19.12 2.88 8.58
CA PHE A 259 -18.15 3.52 9.45
C PHE A 259 -16.73 3.38 8.93
N ILE A 260 -15.90 4.40 9.22
CA ILE A 260 -14.45 4.41 9.03
C ILE A 260 -13.83 4.75 10.37
N ASN A 261 -13.21 3.78 10.99
CA ASN A 261 -12.62 3.91 12.33
C ASN A 261 -11.13 3.63 12.30
N VAL A 262 -10.38 4.29 13.19
CA VAL A 262 -8.92 4.14 13.31
C VAL A 262 -8.55 3.88 14.76
N LYS A 263 -7.83 2.79 14.99
CA LYS A 263 -7.37 2.30 16.30
C LYS A 263 -5.88 2.51 16.48
#